data_8936c2151436b128d1b9e9381c1b49fb
#
_entry.id   8936c2151436b128d1b9e9381c1b49fb
#
_cell.length_a   1.000
_cell.length_b   1.000
_cell.length_c   1.000
_cell.angle_alpha   90.00
_cell.angle_beta   90.00
_cell.angle_gamma   90.00
#
_symmetry.space_group_name_H-M   'P 1'
#
loop_
_entity.id
_entity.type
_entity.pdbx_description
1 polymer ?
#
loop_
_entity_poly.entity_id
_entity_poly.type
_entity_poly.pdbx_seq_one_letter_code
_entity_poly.pdbx_strand_id
1 'polypeptide(L)'
;MWKCVAGFLRSNVSKTKTCMWIIFAIHMVGIWTFQHFIIEATWSDCNVKPATVICLFLVLSLLPYSLSHKLRIKVHWYSLIFVPSIIVCTLVSNETFTLTGFVAAIVGLGGFIWLVCKQPNLSGRPVATNLVLYLCIAVYSYMFANTDLLTHYKYYMTHLQREGQYDESLEVGKKTLHVNKEVFDLRTAAMLKTNTIGNKLFKYPVPNDVDTLQVLAGLNENQLHDAILCNLLLRKKLGDFVKTLQKWYDIKSPDLPRYYEEALAIYQSKTIDSNLAYDNASVQTNYKDFVEVMNKYSDWQVCCNMCRDMYPDTYFWYYFFFQRQK
;
A
#
# COMPACT_ATOMS: atom_id res chain seq x y z
N MET A 1 -21.68 43.80 37.34
CA MET A 1 -22.19 43.23 36.09
C MET A 1 -21.12 43.10 35.01
N TRP A 2 -20.38 44.12 34.62
CA TRP A 2 -19.33 44.09 33.58
C TRP A 2 -18.18 43.08 33.87
N LYS A 3 -17.74 42.97 35.12
CA LYS A 3 -16.67 41.97 35.48
C LYS A 3 -17.11 40.52 35.32
N CYS A 4 -18.38 40.18 35.58
CA CYS A 4 -18.91 38.82 35.37
C CYS A 4 -19.05 38.48 33.87
N VAL A 5 -19.52 39.43 33.05
CA VAL A 5 -19.66 39.28 31.59
C VAL A 5 -18.27 39.12 30.94
N ALA A 6 -17.29 39.93 31.36
CA ALA A 6 -15.91 39.84 30.90
C ALA A 6 -15.27 38.50 31.31
N GLY A 7 -15.54 38.02 32.52
CA GLY A 7 -15.07 36.70 33.00
C GLY A 7 -15.68 35.57 32.22
N PHE A 8 -16.98 35.58 31.92
CA PHE A 8 -17.68 34.59 31.13
C PHE A 8 -17.18 34.56 29.67
N LEU A 9 -17.02 35.70 29.02
CA LEU A 9 -16.47 35.83 27.68
C LEU A 9 -15.03 35.31 27.61
N ARG A 10 -14.19 35.66 28.58
CA ARG A 10 -12.80 35.18 28.68
C ARG A 10 -12.73 33.67 28.87
N SER A 11 -13.64 33.09 29.67
CA SER A 11 -13.77 31.63 29.84
C SER A 11 -14.15 30.93 28.53
N ASN A 12 -15.12 31.45 27.76
CA ASN A 12 -15.55 30.87 26.49
C ASN A 12 -14.46 30.96 25.39
N VAL A 13 -13.73 32.08 25.34
CA VAL A 13 -12.59 32.24 24.41
C VAL A 13 -11.50 31.21 24.73
N SER A 14 -11.15 31.05 26.01
CA SER A 14 -10.16 30.05 26.44
C SER A 14 -10.60 28.63 26.10
N LYS A 15 -11.85 28.25 26.40
CA LYS A 15 -12.43 26.95 26.07
C LYS A 15 -12.39 26.66 24.58
N THR A 16 -12.75 27.63 23.72
CA THR A 16 -12.69 27.47 22.26
C THR A 16 -11.28 27.20 21.79
N LYS A 17 -10.30 27.97 22.27
CA LYS A 17 -8.89 27.78 21.90
C LYS A 17 -8.39 26.41 22.30
N THR A 18 -8.64 26.00 23.55
CA THR A 18 -8.23 24.68 24.05
C THR A 18 -8.84 23.53 23.24
N CYS A 19 -10.14 23.62 22.94
CA CYS A 19 -10.83 22.62 22.11
C CYS A 19 -10.16 22.47 20.73
N MET A 20 -9.86 23.59 20.06
CA MET A 20 -9.22 23.56 18.74
C MET A 20 -7.80 22.98 18.77
N TRP A 21 -7.02 23.24 19.82
CA TRP A 21 -5.71 22.63 20.01
C TRP A 21 -5.79 21.11 20.21
N ILE A 22 -6.78 20.64 20.97
CA ILE A 22 -7.00 19.18 21.16
C ILE A 22 -7.33 18.53 19.82
N ILE A 23 -8.24 19.12 19.04
CA ILE A 23 -8.63 18.59 17.73
C ILE A 23 -7.43 18.58 16.77
N PHE A 24 -6.62 19.66 16.77
CA PHE A 24 -5.39 19.71 15.97
C PHE A 24 -4.41 18.60 16.37
N ALA A 25 -4.18 18.39 17.67
CA ALA A 25 -3.29 17.34 18.14
C ALA A 25 -3.78 15.94 17.70
N ILE A 26 -5.08 15.67 17.83
CA ILE A 26 -5.67 14.40 17.37
C ILE A 26 -5.49 14.24 15.86
N HIS A 27 -5.71 15.30 15.07
CA HIS A 27 -5.52 15.26 13.62
C HIS A 27 -4.05 15.02 13.24
N MET A 28 -3.10 15.68 13.92
CA MET A 28 -1.66 15.46 13.68
C MET A 28 -1.23 14.03 14.01
N VAL A 29 -1.73 13.45 15.11
CA VAL A 29 -1.50 12.05 15.45
C VAL A 29 -2.11 11.13 14.38
N GLY A 30 -3.30 11.44 13.88
CA GLY A 30 -3.95 10.69 12.80
C GLY A 30 -3.13 10.73 11.51
N ILE A 31 -2.66 11.90 11.08
CA ILE A 31 -1.78 12.02 9.90
C ILE A 31 -0.50 11.22 10.14
N TRP A 32 0.12 11.34 11.32
CA TRP A 32 1.33 10.61 11.65
C TRP A 32 1.12 9.09 11.57
N THR A 33 0.11 8.55 12.22
CA THR A 33 -0.13 7.10 12.24
C THR A 33 -0.41 6.53 10.85
N PHE A 34 -1.07 7.32 9.99
CA PHE A 34 -1.42 6.88 8.64
C PHE A 34 -0.28 7.05 7.63
N GLN A 35 0.51 8.12 7.75
CA GLN A 35 1.50 8.50 6.73
C GLN A 35 2.96 8.21 7.13
N HIS A 36 3.22 7.66 8.32
CA HIS A 36 4.58 7.62 8.84
C HIS A 36 5.55 6.79 8.00
N PHE A 37 5.13 5.67 7.39
CA PHE A 37 5.99 4.88 6.53
C PHE A 37 6.37 5.61 5.24
N ILE A 38 5.44 6.39 4.66
CA ILE A 38 5.72 7.22 3.49
C ILE A 38 6.73 8.32 3.87
N ILE A 39 6.50 8.98 5.00
CA ILE A 39 7.37 10.05 5.49
C ILE A 39 8.76 9.48 5.83
N GLU A 40 8.82 8.36 6.52
CA GLU A 40 10.08 7.69 6.85
C GLU A 40 10.86 7.31 5.58
N ALA A 41 10.22 6.69 4.60
CA ALA A 41 10.87 6.29 3.37
C ALA A 41 11.34 7.48 2.52
N THR A 42 10.51 8.52 2.39
CA THR A 42 10.85 9.71 1.61
C THR A 42 12.04 10.47 2.21
N TRP A 43 12.19 10.42 3.56
CA TRP A 43 13.24 11.16 4.27
C TRP A 43 14.41 10.26 4.71
N SER A 44 14.32 8.94 4.60
CA SER A 44 15.40 8.02 4.99
C SER A 44 16.62 8.13 4.09
N ASP A 45 16.44 8.47 2.82
CA ASP A 45 17.55 8.70 1.89
C ASP A 45 18.40 9.93 2.29
N CYS A 46 17.86 10.79 3.17
CA CYS A 46 18.56 11.93 3.75
C CYS A 46 19.24 11.62 5.08
N ASN A 47 19.44 10.35 5.48
CA ASN A 47 19.92 9.94 6.82
C ASN A 47 19.06 10.51 7.97
N VAL A 48 17.79 10.74 7.73
CA VAL A 48 16.87 11.34 8.72
C VAL A 48 16.36 10.23 9.62
N LYS A 49 16.91 10.15 10.82
CA LYS A 49 16.46 9.20 11.86
C LYS A 49 15.02 9.51 12.28
N PRO A 50 14.25 8.53 12.80
CA PRO A 50 12.87 8.74 13.29
C PRO A 50 12.72 9.95 14.23
N ALA A 51 13.74 10.26 15.01
CA ALA A 51 13.80 11.46 15.85
C ALA A 51 13.62 12.77 15.07
N THR A 52 14.11 12.84 13.83
CA THR A 52 14.02 14.07 13.00
C THR A 52 12.60 14.28 12.48
N VAL A 53 11.89 13.21 12.18
CA VAL A 53 10.47 13.27 11.78
C VAL A 53 9.63 13.74 12.96
N ILE A 54 9.89 13.25 14.17
CA ILE A 54 9.25 13.74 15.39
C ILE A 54 9.57 15.25 15.60
N CYS A 55 10.82 15.66 15.40
CA CYS A 55 11.19 17.07 15.44
C CYS A 55 10.45 17.90 14.40
N LEU A 56 10.28 17.41 13.18
CA LEU A 56 9.50 18.10 12.15
C LEU A 56 8.04 18.32 12.60
N PHE A 57 7.38 17.30 13.16
CA PHE A 57 6.03 17.43 13.69
C PHE A 57 5.96 18.40 14.88
N LEU A 58 6.97 18.42 15.74
CA LEU A 58 7.06 19.41 16.82
C LEU A 58 7.19 20.84 16.26
N VAL A 59 8.07 21.05 15.28
CA VAL A 59 8.24 22.35 14.60
C VAL A 59 6.94 22.77 13.94
N LEU A 60 6.24 21.88 13.25
CA LEU A 60 4.94 22.15 12.64
C LEU A 60 3.86 22.49 13.67
N SER A 61 3.97 21.96 14.89
CA SER A 61 3.08 22.34 16.01
C SER A 61 3.42 23.71 16.60
N LEU A 62 4.68 24.14 16.52
CA LEU A 62 5.10 25.48 16.96
C LEU A 62 4.62 26.59 16.01
N LEU A 63 4.40 26.27 14.73
CA LEU A 63 3.94 27.25 13.74
C LEU A 63 2.58 27.86 14.11
N PRO A 64 1.50 27.10 14.40
CA PRO A 64 0.24 27.68 14.85
C PRO A 64 0.37 28.41 16.19
N TYR A 65 1.23 27.96 17.09
CA TYR A 65 1.49 28.68 18.34
C TYR A 65 2.05 30.08 18.06
N SER A 66 3.07 30.17 17.22
CA SER A 66 3.67 31.45 16.79
C SER A 66 2.66 32.35 16.09
N LEU A 67 1.86 31.80 15.17
CA LEU A 67 0.80 32.52 14.47
C LEU A 67 -0.28 33.06 15.42
N SER A 68 -0.65 32.27 16.44
CA SER A 68 -1.65 32.68 17.43
C SER A 68 -1.24 33.93 18.23
N HIS A 69 0.07 34.13 18.40
CA HIS A 69 0.62 35.31 19.08
C HIS A 69 0.81 36.53 18.15
N LYS A 70 1.21 36.26 16.90
CA LYS A 70 1.51 37.34 15.94
C LYS A 70 0.29 37.88 15.22
N LEU A 71 -0.68 37.00 14.89
CA LEU A 71 -1.88 37.35 14.15
C LEU A 71 -3.03 37.67 15.11
N ARG A 72 -3.66 38.86 14.92
CA ARG A 72 -4.86 39.26 15.66
C ARG A 72 -6.10 38.58 15.10
N ILE A 73 -6.19 37.27 15.25
CA ILE A 73 -7.30 36.48 14.72
C ILE A 73 -8.47 36.50 15.69
N LYS A 74 -9.67 36.85 15.19
CA LYS A 74 -10.91 36.80 15.98
C LYS A 74 -11.20 35.36 16.39
N VAL A 75 -11.82 35.16 17.57
CA VAL A 75 -12.09 33.84 18.13
C VAL A 75 -12.91 32.94 17.21
N HIS A 76 -13.79 33.46 16.37
CA HIS A 76 -14.57 32.70 15.38
C HIS A 76 -13.73 32.12 14.22
N TRP A 77 -12.53 32.64 14.02
CA TRP A 77 -11.62 32.25 12.94
C TRP A 77 -10.36 31.56 13.46
N TYR A 78 -10.36 31.12 14.73
CA TYR A 78 -9.16 30.63 15.39
C TYR A 78 -8.56 29.39 14.73
N SER A 79 -9.39 28.52 14.15
CA SER A 79 -8.93 27.32 13.43
C SER A 79 -8.02 27.62 12.24
N LEU A 80 -8.06 28.83 11.70
CA LEU A 80 -7.18 29.21 10.59
C LEU A 80 -5.69 29.14 10.93
N ILE A 81 -5.30 29.29 12.21
CA ILE A 81 -3.89 29.20 12.60
C ILE A 81 -3.25 27.86 12.26
N PHE A 82 -4.05 26.80 12.13
CA PHE A 82 -3.57 25.43 11.83
C PHE A 82 -3.37 25.15 10.35
N VAL A 83 -3.95 25.99 9.45
CA VAL A 83 -3.91 25.80 8.00
C VAL A 83 -2.49 25.63 7.45
N PRO A 84 -1.52 26.52 7.76
CA PRO A 84 -0.18 26.37 7.21
C PRO A 84 0.51 25.07 7.61
N SER A 85 0.34 24.64 8.88
CA SER A 85 0.92 23.37 9.36
C SER A 85 0.32 22.16 8.66
N ILE A 86 -1.01 22.18 8.45
CA ILE A 86 -1.70 21.08 7.77
C ILE A 86 -1.32 21.01 6.29
N ILE A 87 -1.20 22.16 5.62
CA ILE A 87 -0.71 22.20 4.23
C ILE A 87 0.70 21.61 4.13
N VAL A 88 1.61 22.00 5.02
CA VAL A 88 2.98 21.45 5.02
C VAL A 88 2.96 19.95 5.29
N CYS A 89 2.20 19.49 6.29
CA CYS A 89 2.06 18.04 6.56
C CYS A 89 1.51 17.29 5.35
N THR A 90 0.51 17.84 4.67
CA THR A 90 -0.07 17.21 3.48
C THR A 90 0.94 17.11 2.33
N LEU A 91 1.75 18.17 2.12
CA LEU A 91 2.81 18.15 1.11
C LEU A 91 3.93 17.14 1.42
N VAL A 92 4.36 17.06 2.68
CA VAL A 92 5.42 16.14 3.13
C VAL A 92 4.95 14.67 3.06
N SER A 93 3.65 14.44 3.18
CA SER A 93 3.05 13.10 3.10
C SER A 93 2.87 12.57 1.67
N ASN A 94 3.26 13.31 0.65
CA ASN A 94 3.19 12.87 -0.74
C ASN A 94 4.55 12.41 -1.25
N GLU A 95 4.58 11.27 -1.91
CA GLU A 95 5.78 10.68 -2.51
C GLU A 95 6.39 11.58 -3.60
N THR A 96 5.52 12.27 -4.34
CA THR A 96 5.90 13.19 -5.40
C THR A 96 5.18 14.52 -5.24
N PHE A 97 5.91 15.62 -5.43
CA PHE A 97 5.30 16.94 -5.57
C PHE A 97 4.51 16.99 -6.89
N THR A 98 3.26 16.57 -6.84
CA THR A 98 2.39 16.68 -8.01
C THR A 98 2.06 18.16 -8.27
N LEU A 99 1.97 18.55 -9.54
CA LEU A 99 1.55 19.91 -9.91
C LEU A 99 0.20 20.27 -9.27
N THR A 100 -0.71 19.31 -9.20
CA THR A 100 -2.02 19.46 -8.55
C THR A 100 -1.89 19.74 -7.05
N GLY A 101 -1.02 19.05 -6.34
CA GLY A 101 -0.75 19.29 -4.92
C GLY A 101 -0.14 20.66 -4.67
N PHE A 102 0.77 21.09 -5.53
CA PHE A 102 1.37 22.42 -5.45
C PHE A 102 0.36 23.54 -5.71
N VAL A 103 -0.46 23.43 -6.75
CA VAL A 103 -1.55 24.38 -7.03
C VAL A 103 -2.55 24.42 -5.87
N ALA A 104 -2.94 23.28 -5.35
CA ALA A 104 -3.83 23.21 -4.19
C ALA A 104 -3.23 23.91 -2.95
N ALA A 105 -1.94 23.71 -2.68
CA ALA A 105 -1.25 24.40 -1.59
C ALA A 105 -1.26 25.93 -1.78
N ILE A 106 -1.00 26.42 -2.99
CA ILE A 106 -1.05 27.86 -3.30
C ILE A 106 -2.47 28.41 -3.10
N VAL A 107 -3.48 27.72 -3.61
CA VAL A 107 -4.89 28.12 -3.46
C VAL A 107 -5.30 28.10 -1.97
N GLY A 108 -4.90 27.05 -1.24
CA GLY A 108 -5.15 26.94 0.19
C GLY A 108 -4.51 28.06 1.01
N LEU A 109 -3.24 28.40 0.73
CA LEU A 109 -2.53 29.51 1.36
C LEU A 109 -3.13 30.85 0.97
N GLY A 110 -3.50 31.06 -0.29
CA GLY A 110 -4.17 32.27 -0.77
C GLY A 110 -5.51 32.47 -0.07
N GLY A 111 -6.33 31.44 0.02
CA GLY A 111 -7.59 31.44 0.78
C GLY A 111 -7.39 31.73 2.27
N PHE A 112 -6.38 31.13 2.89
CA PHE A 112 -5.99 31.40 4.27
C PHE A 112 -5.66 32.89 4.48
N ILE A 113 -4.77 33.47 3.65
CA ILE A 113 -4.35 34.86 3.74
C ILE A 113 -5.58 35.76 3.57
N TRP A 114 -6.42 35.48 2.57
CA TRP A 114 -7.63 36.27 2.33
C TRP A 114 -8.57 36.25 3.53
N LEU A 115 -8.84 35.09 4.13
CA LEU A 115 -9.70 34.93 5.31
C LEU A 115 -9.11 35.62 6.54
N VAL A 116 -7.80 35.56 6.75
CA VAL A 116 -7.11 36.24 7.85
C VAL A 116 -7.22 37.75 7.69
N CYS A 117 -7.11 38.26 6.47
CA CYS A 117 -7.22 39.71 6.21
C CYS A 117 -8.66 40.22 6.36
N LYS A 118 -9.64 39.49 5.87
CA LYS A 118 -11.05 39.93 5.84
C LYS A 118 -11.79 39.67 7.15
N GLN A 119 -11.56 38.54 7.79
CA GLN A 119 -12.22 38.11 9.05
C GLN A 119 -13.66 38.64 9.21
N PRO A 120 -14.60 38.26 8.32
CA PRO A 120 -15.96 38.79 8.39
C PRO A 120 -16.58 38.56 9.77
N ASN A 121 -17.47 39.45 10.18
CA ASN A 121 -18.12 39.27 11.46
C ASN A 121 -19.16 38.16 11.36
N LEU A 122 -18.94 37.08 12.09
CA LEU A 122 -19.87 35.95 12.19
C LEU A 122 -20.67 36.08 13.49
N SER A 123 -21.99 35.93 13.38
CA SER A 123 -22.90 35.76 14.51
C SER A 123 -23.01 34.28 14.80
N GLY A 124 -22.84 33.86 16.06
CA GLY A 124 -22.99 32.46 16.46
C GLY A 124 -22.05 32.05 17.58
N ARG A 125 -22.04 30.77 17.86
CA ARG A 125 -21.14 30.16 18.87
C ARG A 125 -19.74 29.97 18.28
N PRO A 126 -18.69 30.61 18.85
CA PRO A 126 -17.33 30.49 18.30
C PRO A 126 -16.82 29.04 18.12
N VAL A 127 -17.19 28.17 19.04
CA VAL A 127 -16.82 26.73 18.97
C VAL A 127 -17.41 26.10 17.70
N ALA A 128 -18.70 26.26 17.44
CA ALA A 128 -19.37 25.66 16.29
C ALA A 128 -18.75 26.17 14.97
N THR A 129 -18.50 27.47 14.86
CA THR A 129 -17.87 28.06 13.67
C THR A 129 -16.47 27.45 13.44
N ASN A 130 -15.67 27.35 14.49
CA ASN A 130 -14.32 26.77 14.37
C ASN A 130 -14.34 25.28 14.06
N LEU A 131 -15.33 24.51 14.55
CA LEU A 131 -15.50 23.11 14.18
C LEU A 131 -15.81 22.95 12.69
N VAL A 132 -16.72 23.76 12.15
CA VAL A 132 -17.03 23.73 10.71
C VAL A 132 -15.80 24.09 9.88
N LEU A 133 -15.09 25.16 10.25
CA LEU A 133 -13.84 25.54 9.56
C LEU A 133 -12.80 24.44 9.64
N TYR A 134 -12.64 23.83 10.81
CA TYR A 134 -11.68 22.74 10.97
C TYR A 134 -12.09 21.50 10.16
N LEU A 135 -13.38 21.20 10.05
CA LEU A 135 -13.88 20.13 9.18
C LEU A 135 -13.47 20.39 7.71
N CYS A 136 -13.62 21.63 7.23
CA CYS A 136 -13.16 21.98 5.88
C CYS A 136 -11.65 21.78 5.70
N ILE A 137 -10.85 22.13 6.72
CA ILE A 137 -9.40 21.90 6.72
C ILE A 137 -9.08 20.41 6.72
N ALA A 138 -9.79 19.59 7.48
CA ALA A 138 -9.62 18.15 7.53
C ALA A 138 -9.98 17.49 6.18
N VAL A 139 -11.09 17.91 5.57
CA VAL A 139 -11.47 17.44 4.21
C VAL A 139 -10.39 17.82 3.19
N TYR A 140 -9.88 19.05 3.24
CA TYR A 140 -8.76 19.46 2.40
C TYR A 140 -7.54 18.55 2.60
N SER A 141 -7.14 18.31 3.84
CA SER A 141 -6.01 17.42 4.17
C SER A 141 -6.23 16.02 3.60
N TYR A 142 -7.41 15.45 3.75
CA TYR A 142 -7.75 14.13 3.23
C TYR A 142 -7.71 14.07 1.68
N MET A 143 -8.22 15.10 1.01
CA MET A 143 -8.26 15.12 -0.47
C MET A 143 -6.87 15.23 -1.12
N PHE A 144 -5.90 15.83 -0.43
CA PHE A 144 -4.56 16.09 -0.97
C PHE A 144 -3.45 15.27 -0.30
N ALA A 145 -3.75 14.51 0.75
CA ALA A 145 -2.83 13.51 1.28
C ALA A 145 -2.80 12.28 0.36
N ASN A 146 -1.70 11.53 0.42
CA ASN A 146 -1.63 10.25 -0.26
C ASN A 146 -2.53 9.24 0.46
N THR A 147 -3.62 8.84 -0.20
CA THR A 147 -4.58 7.83 0.29
C THR A 147 -4.53 6.53 -0.50
N ASP A 148 -3.58 6.39 -1.44
CA ASP A 148 -3.40 5.17 -2.21
C ASP A 148 -2.86 4.04 -1.33
N LEU A 149 -3.67 3.01 -1.16
CA LEU A 149 -3.32 1.84 -0.33
C LEU A 149 -2.11 1.08 -0.87
N LEU A 150 -1.91 1.03 -2.19
CA LEU A 150 -0.78 0.32 -2.77
C LEU A 150 0.53 1.02 -2.45
N THR A 151 0.55 2.35 -2.46
CA THR A 151 1.68 3.15 -2.01
C THR A 151 1.99 2.91 -0.53
N HIS A 152 0.97 2.86 0.34
CA HIS A 152 1.16 2.52 1.76
C HIS A 152 1.72 1.10 1.94
N TYR A 153 1.21 0.11 1.19
CA TYR A 153 1.73 -1.26 1.24
C TYR A 153 3.20 -1.32 0.78
N LYS A 154 3.55 -0.65 -0.32
CA LYS A 154 4.93 -0.55 -0.81
C LYS A 154 5.87 -0.08 0.29
N TYR A 155 5.58 1.03 0.93
CA TYR A 155 6.48 1.58 1.96
C TYR A 155 6.52 0.74 3.22
N TYR A 156 5.39 0.20 3.66
CA TYR A 156 5.36 -0.69 4.81
C TYR A 156 6.12 -1.99 4.54
N MET A 157 5.93 -2.61 3.39
CA MET A 157 6.69 -3.80 3.00
C MET A 157 8.18 -3.52 2.89
N THR A 158 8.57 -2.36 2.33
CA THR A 158 9.97 -1.95 2.23
C THR A 158 10.59 -1.80 3.62
N HIS A 159 9.88 -1.20 4.57
CA HIS A 159 10.33 -1.09 5.96
C HIS A 159 10.55 -2.47 6.58
N LEU A 160 9.56 -3.36 6.52
CA LEU A 160 9.66 -4.72 7.06
C LEU A 160 10.82 -5.51 6.45
N GLN A 161 11.06 -5.38 5.15
CA GLN A 161 12.17 -6.07 4.47
C GLN A 161 13.55 -5.51 4.86
N ARG A 162 13.66 -4.21 5.13
CA ARG A 162 14.88 -3.60 5.68
C ARG A 162 15.21 -4.16 7.07
N GLU A 163 14.18 -4.43 7.89
CA GLU A 163 14.31 -5.06 9.21
C GLU A 163 14.47 -6.60 9.14
N GLY A 164 14.48 -7.19 7.94
CA GLY A 164 14.59 -8.64 7.73
C GLY A 164 13.29 -9.43 8.00
N GLN A 165 12.17 -8.75 8.21
CA GLN A 165 10.86 -9.32 8.53
C GLN A 165 10.10 -9.72 7.25
N TYR A 166 10.68 -10.65 6.46
CA TYR A 166 10.13 -11.03 5.15
C TYR A 166 8.77 -11.70 5.23
N ASP A 167 8.53 -12.57 6.22
CA ASP A 167 7.24 -13.25 6.37
C ASP A 167 6.13 -12.27 6.76
N GLU A 168 6.40 -11.31 7.62
CA GLU A 168 5.45 -10.24 7.96
C GLU A 168 5.15 -9.35 6.75
N SER A 169 6.16 -9.07 5.92
CA SER A 169 6.00 -8.35 4.65
C SER A 169 5.01 -9.04 3.71
N LEU A 170 4.98 -10.38 3.68
CA LEU A 170 4.02 -11.13 2.86
C LEU A 170 2.57 -11.04 3.34
N GLU A 171 2.35 -10.74 4.62
CA GLU A 171 0.99 -10.56 5.17
C GLU A 171 0.39 -9.17 4.84
N VAL A 172 1.23 -8.19 4.47
CA VAL A 172 0.77 -6.83 4.10
C VAL A 172 -0.10 -6.88 2.85
N GLY A 173 -1.32 -6.39 2.96
CA GLY A 173 -2.26 -6.36 1.85
C GLY A 173 -2.61 -7.73 1.26
N LYS A 174 -2.50 -8.82 2.03
CA LYS A 174 -2.74 -10.21 1.58
C LYS A 174 -4.13 -10.42 0.94
N LYS A 175 -5.14 -9.67 1.39
CA LYS A 175 -6.51 -9.76 0.87
C LYS A 175 -6.78 -8.83 -0.32
N THR A 176 -5.81 -8.05 -0.75
CA THR A 176 -5.97 -7.11 -1.87
C THR A 176 -6.01 -7.87 -3.18
N LEU A 177 -7.07 -7.68 -3.96
CA LEU A 177 -7.24 -8.35 -5.25
C LEU A 177 -6.44 -7.69 -6.39
N HIS A 178 -6.10 -6.41 -6.22
CA HIS A 178 -5.33 -5.66 -7.22
C HIS A 178 -3.98 -5.27 -6.63
N VAL A 179 -2.94 -5.48 -7.40
CA VAL A 179 -1.58 -5.09 -7.05
C VAL A 179 -0.91 -4.43 -8.24
N ASN A 180 -0.03 -3.48 -7.97
CA ASN A 180 0.86 -2.91 -8.97
C ASN A 180 2.18 -3.71 -9.00
N LYS A 181 3.01 -3.40 -10.00
CA LYS A 181 4.30 -4.06 -10.18
C LYS A 181 5.19 -3.91 -8.93
N GLU A 182 5.22 -2.74 -8.31
CA GLU A 182 6.09 -2.47 -7.14
C GLU A 182 5.76 -3.37 -5.94
N VAL A 183 4.48 -3.52 -5.61
CA VAL A 183 4.03 -4.43 -4.53
C VAL A 183 4.29 -5.89 -4.91
N PHE A 184 4.13 -6.26 -6.18
CA PHE A 184 4.45 -7.59 -6.68
C PHE A 184 5.95 -7.89 -6.56
N ASP A 185 6.83 -6.96 -6.97
CA ASP A 185 8.27 -7.10 -6.90
C ASP A 185 8.74 -7.26 -5.43
N LEU A 186 8.18 -6.48 -4.51
CA LEU A 186 8.46 -6.62 -3.07
C LEU A 186 8.01 -7.99 -2.52
N ARG A 187 6.83 -8.48 -2.91
CA ARG A 187 6.36 -9.81 -2.50
C ARG A 187 7.25 -10.92 -3.02
N THR A 188 7.61 -10.87 -4.29
CA THR A 188 8.50 -11.87 -4.90
C THR A 188 9.89 -11.83 -4.29
N ALA A 189 10.41 -10.65 -3.97
CA ALA A 189 11.64 -10.48 -3.23
C ALA A 189 11.61 -11.16 -1.84
N ALA A 190 10.54 -10.96 -1.08
CA ALA A 190 10.34 -11.61 0.22
C ALA A 190 10.23 -13.13 0.08
N MET A 191 9.49 -13.64 -0.93
CA MET A 191 9.36 -15.05 -1.19
C MET A 191 10.69 -15.73 -1.59
N LEU A 192 11.53 -15.01 -2.36
CA LEU A 192 12.88 -15.49 -2.71
C LEU A 192 13.76 -15.58 -1.47
N LYS A 193 13.76 -14.55 -0.62
CA LYS A 193 14.56 -14.54 0.62
C LYS A 193 14.13 -15.60 1.63
N THR A 194 12.86 -15.98 1.65
CA THR A 194 12.31 -17.05 2.50
C THR A 194 12.29 -18.44 1.84
N ASN A 195 12.80 -18.59 0.61
CA ASN A 195 12.76 -19.83 -0.19
C ASN A 195 11.33 -20.40 -0.36
N THR A 196 10.32 -19.53 -0.44
CA THR A 196 8.91 -19.97 -0.52
C THR A 196 8.25 -19.65 -1.85
N ILE A 197 8.99 -19.09 -2.81
CA ILE A 197 8.39 -18.58 -4.07
C ILE A 197 7.74 -19.71 -4.89
N GLY A 198 8.34 -20.88 -4.97
CA GLY A 198 7.77 -22.04 -5.67
C GLY A 198 6.46 -22.57 -5.07
N ASN A 199 6.13 -22.14 -3.82
CA ASN A 199 4.92 -22.53 -3.11
C ASN A 199 3.90 -21.38 -2.94
N LYS A 200 4.33 -20.11 -3.07
CA LYS A 200 3.49 -18.97 -2.72
C LYS A 200 3.27 -17.98 -3.87
N LEU A 201 3.97 -18.08 -5.01
CA LEU A 201 3.92 -17.09 -6.10
C LEU A 201 2.50 -16.79 -6.58
N PHE A 202 1.71 -17.82 -6.87
CA PHE A 202 0.35 -17.68 -7.39
C PHE A 202 -0.72 -17.58 -6.29
N LYS A 203 -0.32 -17.58 -5.02
CA LYS A 203 -1.20 -17.25 -3.88
C LYS A 203 -1.59 -15.78 -3.86
N TYR A 204 -0.79 -14.94 -4.46
CA TYR A 204 -1.01 -13.50 -4.54
C TYR A 204 -1.34 -13.09 -5.98
N PRO A 205 -2.13 -12.01 -6.16
CA PRO A 205 -2.41 -11.51 -7.49
C PRO A 205 -1.14 -11.16 -8.26
N VAL A 206 -1.09 -11.57 -9.52
CA VAL A 206 -0.03 -11.20 -10.46
C VAL A 206 -0.53 -10.03 -11.31
N PRO A 207 0.20 -8.91 -11.43
CA PRO A 207 -0.20 -7.82 -12.31
C PRO A 207 -0.17 -8.24 -13.78
N ASN A 208 -1.08 -7.68 -14.59
CA ASN A 208 -1.22 -8.05 -16.00
C ASN A 208 -0.03 -7.64 -16.88
N ASP A 209 0.71 -6.62 -16.46
CA ASP A 209 1.88 -6.05 -17.13
C ASP A 209 3.21 -6.72 -16.74
N VAL A 210 3.17 -7.69 -15.80
CA VAL A 210 4.36 -8.38 -15.33
C VAL A 210 4.52 -9.73 -16.02
N ASP A 211 5.69 -9.95 -16.61
CA ASP A 211 6.09 -11.21 -17.23
C ASP A 211 7.42 -11.77 -16.71
N THR A 212 8.10 -11.02 -15.88
CA THR A 212 9.38 -11.38 -15.28
C THR A 212 9.47 -10.91 -13.85
N LEU A 213 10.13 -11.71 -13.01
CA LEU A 213 10.53 -11.32 -11.68
C LEU A 213 11.73 -10.37 -11.74
N GLN A 214 11.75 -9.40 -10.87
CA GLN A 214 12.94 -8.62 -10.65
C GLN A 214 13.98 -9.46 -9.89
N VAL A 215 15.12 -9.72 -10.53
CA VAL A 215 16.22 -10.45 -9.89
C VAL A 215 16.96 -9.50 -8.95
N LEU A 216 16.96 -9.82 -7.67
CA LEU A 216 17.64 -9.04 -6.65
C LEU A 216 19.13 -9.41 -6.58
N ALA A 217 19.96 -8.45 -6.19
CA ALA A 217 21.34 -8.71 -5.82
C ALA A 217 21.40 -9.54 -4.50
N GLY A 218 22.40 -10.42 -4.37
CA GLY A 218 22.65 -11.18 -3.15
C GLY A 218 21.68 -12.36 -2.93
N LEU A 219 21.13 -12.93 -4.00
CA LEU A 219 20.48 -14.23 -3.98
C LEU A 219 21.52 -15.35 -3.97
N ASN A 220 21.25 -16.43 -3.23
CA ASN A 220 22.04 -17.65 -3.32
C ASN A 220 21.64 -18.46 -4.58
N GLU A 221 22.38 -19.53 -4.88
CA GLU A 221 22.19 -20.33 -6.09
C GLU A 221 20.78 -20.91 -6.17
N ASN A 222 20.26 -21.48 -5.08
CA ASN A 222 18.91 -22.05 -5.05
C ASN A 222 17.83 -20.99 -5.29
N GLN A 223 17.96 -19.81 -4.68
CA GLN A 223 17.04 -18.69 -4.89
C GLN A 223 17.07 -18.20 -6.35
N LEU A 224 18.24 -18.23 -6.99
CA LEU A 224 18.37 -17.87 -8.39
C LEU A 224 17.72 -18.93 -9.30
N HIS A 225 17.89 -20.23 -8.99
CA HIS A 225 17.22 -21.31 -9.70
C HIS A 225 15.70 -21.16 -9.61
N ASP A 226 15.16 -20.91 -8.42
CA ASP A 226 13.73 -20.67 -8.22
C ASP A 226 13.23 -19.43 -8.96
N ALA A 227 13.99 -18.35 -8.98
CA ALA A 227 13.64 -17.15 -9.74
C ALA A 227 13.54 -17.43 -11.24
N ILE A 228 14.47 -18.22 -11.81
CA ILE A 228 14.46 -18.61 -13.23
C ILE A 228 13.26 -19.51 -13.52
N LEU A 229 13.01 -20.51 -12.69
CA LEU A 229 11.88 -21.44 -12.86
C LEU A 229 10.54 -20.70 -12.77
N CYS A 230 10.37 -19.83 -11.77
CA CYS A 230 9.17 -19.03 -11.62
C CYS A 230 8.97 -18.05 -12.80
N ASN A 231 10.03 -17.49 -13.37
CA ASN A 231 9.94 -16.70 -14.61
C ASN A 231 9.41 -17.51 -15.79
N LEU A 232 9.81 -18.76 -15.93
CA LEU A 232 9.31 -19.65 -16.97
C LEU A 232 7.81 -19.97 -16.74
N LEU A 233 7.41 -20.17 -15.49
CA LEU A 233 6.00 -20.37 -15.13
C LEU A 233 5.16 -19.12 -15.41
N LEU A 234 5.61 -17.94 -15.02
CA LEU A 234 4.94 -16.67 -15.34
C LEU A 234 4.72 -16.51 -16.84
N ARG A 235 5.71 -16.87 -17.64
CA ARG A 235 5.64 -16.83 -19.12
C ARG A 235 4.90 -18.02 -19.74
N LYS A 236 4.42 -18.97 -18.95
CA LYS A 236 3.75 -20.21 -19.39
C LYS A 236 4.60 -21.06 -20.33
N LYS A 237 5.93 -21.01 -20.22
CA LYS A 237 6.89 -21.77 -21.03
C LYS A 237 7.16 -23.14 -20.41
N LEU A 238 6.16 -24.03 -20.41
CA LEU A 238 6.23 -25.32 -19.73
C LEU A 238 7.37 -26.22 -20.24
N GLY A 239 7.62 -26.27 -21.55
CA GLY A 239 8.70 -27.10 -22.10
C GLY A 239 10.08 -26.67 -21.62
N ASP A 240 10.35 -25.35 -21.59
CA ASP A 240 11.61 -24.82 -21.09
C ASP A 240 11.71 -24.99 -19.56
N PHE A 241 10.57 -24.83 -18.87
CA PHE A 241 10.47 -25.05 -17.42
C PHE A 241 10.88 -26.47 -17.05
N VAL A 242 10.29 -27.49 -17.69
CA VAL A 242 10.58 -28.91 -17.37
C VAL A 242 12.05 -29.25 -17.65
N LYS A 243 12.59 -28.81 -18.79
CA LYS A 243 14.01 -29.00 -19.13
C LYS A 243 14.95 -28.37 -18.12
N THR A 244 14.58 -27.20 -17.60
CA THR A 244 15.39 -26.47 -16.63
C THR A 244 15.25 -27.05 -15.24
N LEU A 245 14.03 -27.45 -14.84
CA LEU A 245 13.74 -28.09 -13.56
C LEU A 245 14.57 -29.37 -13.37
N GLN A 246 14.62 -30.22 -14.38
CA GLN A 246 15.37 -31.50 -14.35
C GLN A 246 16.89 -31.32 -14.14
N LYS A 247 17.44 -30.13 -14.37
CA LYS A 247 18.86 -29.85 -14.12
C LYS A 247 19.17 -29.57 -12.66
N TRP A 248 18.19 -29.05 -11.92
CA TRP A 248 18.41 -28.52 -10.58
C TRP A 248 17.62 -29.23 -9.49
N TYR A 249 16.54 -29.91 -9.87
CA TYR A 249 15.63 -30.60 -8.95
C TYR A 249 15.43 -32.06 -9.34
N ASP A 250 15.36 -32.91 -8.32
CA ASP A 250 14.86 -34.27 -8.51
C ASP A 250 13.32 -34.23 -8.61
N ILE A 251 12.79 -34.57 -9.78
CA ILE A 251 11.35 -34.59 -10.05
C ILE A 251 10.57 -35.55 -9.15
N LYS A 252 11.25 -36.56 -8.62
CA LYS A 252 10.66 -37.56 -7.72
C LYS A 252 10.72 -37.17 -6.26
N SER A 253 11.34 -36.03 -5.94
CA SER A 253 11.44 -35.59 -4.56
C SER A 253 10.06 -35.22 -4.01
N PRO A 254 9.70 -35.68 -2.81
CA PRO A 254 8.46 -35.30 -2.14
C PRO A 254 8.46 -33.82 -1.69
N ASP A 255 9.64 -33.18 -1.69
CA ASP A 255 9.83 -31.78 -1.29
C ASP A 255 9.77 -30.83 -2.48
N LEU A 256 9.32 -31.27 -3.66
CA LEU A 256 9.20 -30.43 -4.82
C LEU A 256 8.16 -29.32 -4.57
N PRO A 257 8.48 -28.05 -4.87
CA PRO A 257 7.52 -26.96 -4.66
C PRO A 257 6.19 -27.19 -5.39
N ARG A 258 5.09 -26.84 -4.72
CA ARG A 258 3.73 -27.10 -5.19
C ARG A 258 3.48 -26.66 -6.64
N TYR A 259 3.88 -25.44 -7.00
CA TYR A 259 3.61 -24.94 -8.35
C TYR A 259 4.46 -25.63 -9.43
N TYR A 260 5.60 -26.22 -9.05
CA TYR A 260 6.40 -27.03 -9.97
C TYR A 260 5.71 -28.35 -10.24
N GLU A 261 5.13 -28.97 -9.24
CA GLU A 261 4.31 -30.17 -9.38
C GLU A 261 3.06 -29.93 -10.23
N GLU A 262 2.34 -28.82 -9.97
CA GLU A 262 1.18 -28.42 -10.75
C GLU A 262 1.54 -28.18 -12.23
N ALA A 263 2.69 -27.57 -12.49
CA ALA A 263 3.20 -27.35 -13.86
C ALA A 263 3.59 -28.66 -14.56
N LEU A 264 4.19 -29.60 -13.83
CA LEU A 264 4.50 -30.94 -14.34
C LEU A 264 3.23 -31.71 -14.72
N ALA A 265 2.16 -31.64 -13.91
CA ALA A 265 0.90 -32.29 -14.21
C ALA A 265 0.27 -31.73 -15.50
N ILE A 266 0.31 -30.41 -15.70
CA ILE A 266 -0.15 -29.80 -16.96
C ILE A 266 0.73 -30.26 -18.14
N TYR A 267 2.05 -30.28 -17.97
CA TYR A 267 2.97 -30.70 -19.02
C TYR A 267 2.73 -32.14 -19.47
N GLN A 268 2.61 -33.09 -18.52
CA GLN A 268 2.31 -34.49 -18.80
C GLN A 268 0.99 -34.68 -19.55
N SER A 269 -0.04 -33.92 -19.20
CA SER A 269 -1.34 -34.02 -19.88
C SER A 269 -1.30 -33.56 -21.35
N LYS A 270 -0.35 -32.68 -21.71
CA LYS A 270 -0.21 -32.13 -23.06
C LYS A 270 0.82 -32.84 -23.94
N THR A 271 1.73 -33.54 -23.33
CA THR A 271 2.90 -34.13 -24.03
C THR A 271 2.96 -35.63 -23.76
N ILE A 272 3.06 -36.43 -24.81
CA ILE A 272 3.34 -37.87 -24.69
C ILE A 272 4.86 -38.05 -24.50
N ASP A 273 5.40 -37.48 -23.41
CA ASP A 273 6.81 -37.60 -23.10
C ASP A 273 6.99 -38.79 -22.14
N SER A 274 7.31 -39.97 -22.70
CA SER A 274 7.54 -41.21 -21.94
C SER A 274 8.76 -41.13 -21.01
N ASN A 275 9.59 -40.12 -21.14
CA ASN A 275 10.80 -39.95 -20.34
C ASN A 275 10.59 -39.14 -19.05
N LEU A 276 9.41 -38.53 -18.88
CA LEU A 276 9.11 -37.78 -17.68
C LEU A 276 8.53 -38.71 -16.61
N ALA A 277 9.39 -39.21 -15.73
CA ALA A 277 8.99 -40.14 -14.66
C ALA A 277 8.47 -39.35 -13.43
N TYR A 278 7.49 -38.41 -13.62
CA TYR A 278 6.79 -37.74 -12.53
C TYR A 278 5.51 -38.51 -12.21
N ASP A 279 5.34 -38.90 -10.95
CA ASP A 279 4.18 -39.67 -10.48
C ASP A 279 3.75 -39.17 -9.08
N ASN A 280 2.98 -38.06 -9.07
CA ASN A 280 2.26 -37.59 -7.89
C ASN A 280 0.75 -37.73 -8.13
N ALA A 281 0.19 -38.84 -7.63
CA ALA A 281 -1.23 -39.17 -7.84
C ALA A 281 -2.18 -38.12 -7.31
N SER A 282 -1.83 -37.43 -6.21
CA SER A 282 -2.67 -36.38 -5.62
C SER A 282 -2.76 -35.15 -6.54
N VAL A 283 -1.62 -34.67 -7.04
CA VAL A 283 -1.59 -33.52 -7.94
C VAL A 283 -2.23 -33.85 -9.29
N GLN A 284 -2.04 -35.03 -9.79
CA GLN A 284 -2.68 -35.50 -11.03
C GLN A 284 -4.21 -35.62 -10.88
N THR A 285 -4.71 -36.06 -9.73
CA THR A 285 -6.13 -36.12 -9.42
C THR A 285 -6.70 -34.67 -9.36
N ASN A 286 -6.06 -33.82 -8.59
CA ASN A 286 -6.46 -32.39 -8.53
C ASN A 286 -6.50 -31.70 -9.91
N TYR A 287 -5.56 -32.04 -10.78
CA TYR A 287 -5.56 -31.53 -12.16
C TYR A 287 -6.71 -32.10 -12.99
N LYS A 288 -7.02 -33.40 -12.88
CA LYS A 288 -8.18 -33.98 -13.55
C LYS A 288 -9.49 -33.33 -13.10
N ASP A 289 -9.67 -33.18 -11.80
CA ASP A 289 -10.86 -32.53 -11.22
C ASP A 289 -10.97 -31.07 -11.72
N PHE A 290 -9.85 -30.35 -11.79
CA PHE A 290 -9.82 -29.00 -12.37
C PHE A 290 -10.27 -29.00 -13.84
N VAL A 291 -9.78 -29.94 -14.65
CA VAL A 291 -10.17 -30.06 -16.07
C VAL A 291 -11.66 -30.46 -16.22
N GLU A 292 -12.18 -31.31 -15.33
CA GLU A 292 -13.62 -31.62 -15.30
C GLU A 292 -14.46 -30.39 -15.04
N VAL A 293 -14.09 -29.57 -14.04
CA VAL A 293 -14.78 -28.29 -13.78
C VAL A 293 -14.68 -27.36 -14.98
N MET A 294 -13.51 -27.25 -15.61
CA MET A 294 -13.31 -26.42 -16.80
C MET A 294 -14.22 -26.87 -17.97
N ASN A 295 -14.39 -28.16 -18.18
CA ASN A 295 -15.22 -28.70 -19.26
C ASN A 295 -16.73 -28.65 -18.99
N LYS A 296 -17.13 -28.43 -17.74
CA LYS A 296 -18.54 -28.39 -17.35
C LYS A 296 -19.26 -27.10 -17.84
N TYR A 297 -18.53 -26.01 -18.03
CA TYR A 297 -19.08 -24.73 -18.36
C TYR A 297 -18.66 -24.30 -19.77
N SER A 298 -19.65 -24.00 -20.64
CA SER A 298 -19.40 -23.53 -22.01
C SER A 298 -19.10 -22.04 -22.08
N ASP A 299 -19.66 -21.26 -21.13
CA ASP A 299 -19.37 -19.82 -21.03
C ASP A 299 -18.01 -19.60 -20.37
N TRP A 300 -17.13 -18.90 -21.07
CA TRP A 300 -15.76 -18.68 -20.61
C TRP A 300 -15.67 -17.89 -19.29
N GLN A 301 -16.53 -16.86 -19.11
CA GLN A 301 -16.50 -16.04 -17.92
C GLN A 301 -17.00 -16.81 -16.69
N VAL A 302 -18.06 -17.60 -16.87
CA VAL A 302 -18.59 -18.47 -15.81
C VAL A 302 -17.55 -19.54 -15.44
N CYS A 303 -16.95 -20.17 -16.44
CA CYS A 303 -15.91 -21.15 -16.26
C CYS A 303 -14.70 -20.59 -15.49
N CYS A 304 -14.21 -19.41 -15.88
CA CYS A 304 -13.11 -18.71 -15.23
C CYS A 304 -13.40 -18.43 -13.75
N ASN A 305 -14.60 -17.94 -13.44
CA ASN A 305 -15.00 -17.62 -12.06
C ASN A 305 -15.14 -18.90 -11.23
N MET A 306 -15.80 -19.92 -11.73
CA MET A 306 -15.96 -21.20 -11.01
C MET A 306 -14.61 -21.89 -10.75
N CYS A 307 -13.73 -21.91 -11.75
CA CYS A 307 -12.38 -22.44 -11.56
C CYS A 307 -11.57 -21.60 -10.57
N ARG A 308 -11.77 -20.28 -10.53
CA ARG A 308 -11.11 -19.43 -9.54
C ARG A 308 -11.62 -19.67 -8.12
N ASP A 309 -12.90 -19.88 -7.95
CA ASP A 309 -13.51 -20.12 -6.64
C ASP A 309 -13.13 -21.49 -6.06
N MET A 310 -13.05 -22.52 -6.93
CA MET A 310 -12.74 -23.89 -6.51
C MET A 310 -11.24 -24.16 -6.39
N TYR A 311 -10.42 -23.52 -7.20
CA TYR A 311 -8.97 -23.67 -7.28
C TYR A 311 -8.24 -22.33 -7.17
N PRO A 312 -8.54 -21.53 -6.12
CA PRO A 312 -7.80 -20.29 -5.88
C PRO A 312 -6.33 -20.63 -5.65
N ASP A 313 -5.45 -19.73 -5.93
CA ASP A 313 -4.03 -19.87 -5.59
C ASP A 313 -3.34 -21.08 -6.25
N THR A 314 -3.82 -21.58 -7.42
CA THR A 314 -3.19 -22.65 -8.17
C THR A 314 -2.52 -22.15 -9.44
N TYR A 315 -1.45 -22.82 -9.85
CA TYR A 315 -0.86 -22.57 -11.16
C TYR A 315 -1.81 -23.04 -12.30
N PHE A 316 -2.70 -24.01 -12.04
CA PHE A 316 -3.73 -24.45 -12.99
C PHE A 316 -4.57 -23.25 -13.44
N TRP A 317 -5.17 -22.52 -12.48
CA TRP A 317 -5.97 -21.36 -12.82
C TRP A 317 -5.16 -20.29 -13.56
N TYR A 318 -3.96 -19.98 -13.07
CA TYR A 318 -3.08 -19.01 -13.71
C TYR A 318 -2.76 -19.41 -15.16
N TYR A 319 -2.42 -20.68 -15.39
CA TYR A 319 -2.02 -21.14 -16.71
C TYR A 319 -3.15 -21.03 -17.74
N PHE A 320 -4.38 -21.39 -17.40
CA PHE A 320 -5.48 -21.45 -18.35
C PHE A 320 -6.22 -20.09 -18.50
N PHE A 321 -6.40 -19.36 -17.41
CA PHE A 321 -7.29 -18.21 -17.38
C PHE A 321 -6.61 -16.86 -17.24
N PHE A 322 -5.43 -16.77 -16.67
CA PHE A 322 -4.74 -15.49 -16.58
C PHE A 322 -4.35 -15.00 -17.97
N GLN A 323 -4.97 -13.91 -18.42
CA GLN A 323 -4.67 -13.26 -19.69
C GLN A 323 -3.90 -11.97 -19.43
N ARG A 324 -2.76 -11.83 -20.10
CA ARG A 324 -2.03 -10.57 -20.11
C ARG A 324 -2.72 -9.58 -21.00
N GLN A 325 -2.88 -8.38 -20.54
CA GLN A 325 -3.20 -7.26 -21.43
C GLN A 325 -1.97 -7.05 -22.32
N LYS A 326 -2.19 -7.17 -23.63
CA LYS A 326 -1.17 -6.88 -24.64
C LYS A 326 -1.00 -5.39 -24.80
#